data_d3503658db6d28183b284fa24b06e358
#
_entry.id   d3503658db6d28183b284fa24b06e358
#
_cell.length_a   1.000
_cell.length_b   1.000
_cell.length_c   1.000
_cell.angle_alpha   90.00
_cell.angle_beta   90.00
_cell.angle_gamma   90.00
#
_symmetry.space_group_name_H-M   'P 1'
#
loop_
_entity.id
_entity.type
_entity.pdbx_description
1 polymer ?
#
loop_
_entity_poly.entity_id
_entity_poly.type
_entity_poly.pdbx_seq_one_letter_code
_entity_poly.pdbx_strand_id
1 'polypeptide(L)'
;KGYVDFDPQVEVAGVIFNQVGGDRHEEMLREICEDLNILCFGCLRKYDVLKEESRHLGLDFSRKEKGSITQTMMKELERQLDIELLLEMTRRSVDVPDKPERRKRVLANMNIWIARNKESFSFIYAEHLEWLNGLGKVTYFDPEDNSVVLPDDVDILYLPGGYPENRARQLSAATNVMNSIKDYIERGGYTLAECGGMMYLTSVLMTGTDTRMEYNMAGVLPVKVSAFKGDMRLSLGYRSFELRGMKIRGHEFHYSQVIESDEELTSAAQVYNAKGQPVNTPVYHYKNLIASYTHLYWGETGFMRLFEPVPGNPFLF
;
A
#
# COMPACT_ATOMS: atom_id res chain seq x y z
N LYS A 1 3.04 -32.34 -1.73
CA LYS A 1 4.33 -33.06 -1.61
C LYS A 1 5.49 -32.19 -2.12
N GLY A 2 5.47 -31.72 -3.36
CA GLY A 2 6.57 -30.91 -3.89
C GLY A 2 6.92 -29.68 -3.06
N TYR A 3 5.96 -29.03 -2.41
CA TYR A 3 6.21 -27.89 -1.52
C TYR A 3 6.90 -28.34 -0.22
N VAL A 4 6.49 -29.47 0.36
CA VAL A 4 7.10 -30.06 1.56
C VAL A 4 8.54 -30.52 1.28
N ASP A 5 8.77 -31.11 0.09
CA ASP A 5 10.08 -31.64 -0.30
C ASP A 5 11.05 -30.54 -0.77
N PHE A 6 10.56 -29.34 -1.06
CA PHE A 6 11.36 -28.24 -1.62
C PHE A 6 12.32 -27.63 -0.60
N ASP A 7 11.87 -27.44 0.63
CA ASP A 7 12.70 -26.88 1.69
C ASP A 7 12.52 -27.70 2.99
N PRO A 8 13.48 -28.54 3.35
CA PRO A 8 13.40 -29.38 4.55
C PRO A 8 13.47 -28.58 5.86
N GLN A 9 13.78 -27.27 5.83
CA GLN A 9 13.74 -26.40 7.01
C GLN A 9 12.33 -25.89 7.29
N VAL A 10 11.40 -26.03 6.32
CA VAL A 10 10.01 -25.62 6.47
C VAL A 10 9.17 -26.80 6.93
N GLU A 11 8.67 -26.74 8.16
CA GLU A 11 7.74 -27.72 8.69
C GLU A 11 6.32 -27.39 8.24
N VAL A 12 5.71 -28.27 7.45
CA VAL A 12 4.31 -28.17 7.04
C VAL A 12 3.47 -28.95 8.03
N ALA A 13 2.82 -28.24 8.96
CA ALA A 13 1.99 -28.85 10.00
C ALA A 13 0.72 -29.54 9.45
N GLY A 14 0.21 -29.07 8.31
CA GLY A 14 -0.97 -29.60 7.66
C GLY A 14 -1.50 -28.67 6.58
N VAL A 15 -2.69 -28.94 6.06
CA VAL A 15 -3.32 -28.18 5.00
C VAL A 15 -4.76 -27.80 5.32
N ILE A 16 -5.20 -26.66 4.80
CA ILE A 16 -6.60 -26.25 4.70
C ILE A 16 -6.91 -26.09 3.22
N PHE A 17 -7.92 -26.75 2.72
CA PHE A 17 -8.39 -26.58 1.35
C PHE A 17 -9.44 -25.49 1.29
N ASN A 18 -9.32 -24.59 0.35
CA ASN A 18 -10.28 -23.52 0.12
C ASN A 18 -11.01 -23.73 -1.21
N GLN A 19 -12.24 -23.21 -1.30
CA GLN A 19 -13.09 -23.27 -2.51
C GLN A 19 -13.45 -24.71 -2.93
N VAL A 20 -13.66 -25.60 -1.97
CA VAL A 20 -14.03 -27.00 -2.23
C VAL A 20 -15.45 -27.07 -2.81
N GLY A 21 -15.60 -27.81 -3.94
CA GLY A 21 -16.81 -27.78 -4.74
C GLY A 21 -17.99 -28.62 -4.19
N GLY A 22 -17.74 -29.60 -3.30
CA GLY A 22 -18.78 -30.48 -2.77
C GLY A 22 -18.20 -31.71 -2.06
N ASP A 23 -19.07 -32.63 -1.59
CA ASP A 23 -18.68 -33.78 -0.77
C ASP A 23 -17.65 -34.67 -1.42
N ARG A 24 -17.89 -35.06 -2.67
CA ARG A 24 -16.94 -35.90 -3.42
C ARG A 24 -15.58 -35.25 -3.58
N HIS A 25 -15.53 -33.93 -3.78
CA HIS A 25 -14.26 -33.20 -3.90
C HIS A 25 -13.54 -33.17 -2.56
N GLU A 26 -14.26 -32.97 -1.46
CA GLU A 26 -13.71 -33.04 -0.11
C GLU A 26 -13.15 -34.42 0.22
N GLU A 27 -13.89 -35.47 -0.09
CA GLU A 27 -13.47 -36.88 0.11
C GLU A 27 -12.14 -37.17 -0.59
N MET A 28 -12.05 -36.85 -1.89
CA MET A 28 -10.83 -37.00 -2.66
C MET A 28 -9.62 -36.24 -2.07
N LEU A 29 -9.86 -35.02 -1.55
CA LEU A 29 -8.79 -34.21 -0.96
C LEU A 29 -8.31 -34.80 0.39
N ARG A 30 -9.21 -35.36 1.18
CA ARG A 30 -8.87 -36.03 2.43
C ARG A 30 -8.12 -37.35 2.19
N GLU A 31 -8.55 -38.17 1.22
CA GLU A 31 -7.84 -39.37 0.79
C GLU A 31 -6.40 -39.03 0.36
N ILE A 32 -6.19 -37.99 -0.43
CA ILE A 32 -4.84 -37.54 -0.84
C ILE A 32 -4.00 -37.12 0.39
N CYS A 33 -4.59 -36.49 1.40
CA CYS A 33 -3.88 -36.15 2.62
C CYS A 33 -3.46 -37.38 3.41
N GLU A 34 -4.33 -38.41 3.50
CA GLU A 34 -4.02 -39.69 4.12
C GLU A 34 -2.89 -40.39 3.40
N ASP A 35 -2.96 -40.51 2.05
CA ASP A 35 -1.92 -41.13 1.22
C ASP A 35 -0.56 -40.44 1.36
N LEU A 36 -0.54 -39.14 1.57
CA LEU A 36 0.67 -38.34 1.73
C LEU A 36 1.11 -38.18 3.19
N ASN A 37 0.34 -38.74 4.14
CA ASN A 37 0.54 -38.54 5.58
C ASN A 37 0.67 -37.05 5.97
N ILE A 38 -0.25 -36.22 5.45
CA ILE A 38 -0.36 -34.79 5.75
C ILE A 38 -1.67 -34.54 6.48
N LEU A 39 -1.67 -33.80 7.59
CA LEU A 39 -2.87 -33.45 8.30
C LEU A 39 -3.77 -32.52 7.46
N CYS A 40 -5.08 -32.81 7.41
CA CYS A 40 -6.07 -31.95 6.82
C CYS A 40 -6.85 -31.26 7.95
N PHE A 41 -6.60 -29.96 8.16
CA PHE A 41 -7.32 -29.16 9.17
C PHE A 41 -8.73 -28.78 8.74
N GLY A 42 -9.10 -29.04 7.49
CA GLY A 42 -10.45 -28.86 7.01
C GLY A 42 -10.56 -28.45 5.55
N CYS A 43 -11.81 -28.37 5.10
CA CYS A 43 -12.18 -28.08 3.73
C CYS A 43 -13.23 -26.98 3.69
N LEU A 44 -12.84 -25.76 3.32
CA LEU A 44 -13.75 -24.63 3.16
C LEU A 44 -14.47 -24.71 1.81
N ARG A 45 -15.77 -24.85 1.86
CA ARG A 45 -16.61 -24.89 0.65
C ARG A 45 -16.84 -23.50 0.08
N LYS A 46 -17.23 -23.48 -1.19
CA LYS A 46 -17.69 -22.25 -1.85
C LYS A 46 -19.04 -21.85 -1.27
N TYR A 47 -19.06 -20.83 -0.44
CA TYR A 47 -20.29 -20.22 0.07
C TYR A 47 -20.31 -18.74 -0.26
N ASP A 48 -21.48 -18.23 -0.68
CA ASP A 48 -21.64 -16.82 -0.98
C ASP A 48 -21.44 -15.93 0.26
N VAL A 49 -21.70 -16.47 1.47
CA VAL A 49 -21.47 -15.76 2.73
C VAL A 49 -19.99 -15.53 3.04
N LEU A 50 -19.11 -16.38 2.49
CA LEU A 50 -17.64 -16.25 2.62
C LEU A 50 -17.00 -15.57 1.42
N LYS A 51 -17.82 -15.17 0.44
CA LYS A 51 -17.32 -14.55 -0.78
C LYS A 51 -17.12 -13.06 -0.56
N GLU A 52 -15.88 -12.64 -0.60
CA GLU A 52 -15.53 -11.22 -0.73
C GLU A 52 -15.42 -10.87 -2.22
N GLU A 53 -16.09 -9.78 -2.63
CA GLU A 53 -15.91 -9.25 -3.96
C GLU A 53 -14.55 -8.55 -4.01
N SER A 54 -13.69 -9.03 -4.89
CA SER A 54 -12.39 -8.39 -5.11
C SER A 54 -12.48 -7.46 -6.32
N ARG A 55 -11.90 -6.27 -6.20
CA ARG A 55 -11.61 -5.39 -7.34
C ARG A 55 -10.26 -5.76 -7.94
N HIS A 56 -9.81 -4.99 -8.92
CA HIS A 56 -8.64 -5.28 -9.77
C HIS A 56 -7.36 -5.70 -9.02
N LEU A 57 -7.19 -5.34 -7.75
CA LEU A 57 -6.03 -5.68 -6.92
C LEU A 57 -6.37 -6.60 -5.73
N GLY A 58 -7.55 -7.21 -5.71
CA GLY A 58 -7.92 -8.17 -4.68
C GLY A 58 -8.48 -7.57 -3.38
N LEU A 59 -8.31 -6.28 -3.12
CA LEU A 59 -8.79 -5.60 -1.92
C LEU A 59 -9.68 -4.41 -2.31
N ASP A 60 -10.83 -4.28 -1.68
CA ASP A 60 -11.73 -3.14 -1.83
C ASP A 60 -11.96 -2.47 -0.47
N PHE A 61 -11.21 -1.41 -0.20
CA PHE A 61 -11.32 -0.62 1.04
C PHE A 61 -12.48 0.40 1.00
N SER A 62 -13.13 0.58 -0.14
CA SER A 62 -14.21 1.57 -0.30
C SER A 62 -15.53 1.13 0.33
N ARG A 63 -15.68 -0.18 0.57
CA ARG A 63 -16.91 -0.71 1.14
C ARG A 63 -17.03 -0.36 2.63
N LYS A 64 -18.18 0.17 3.00
CA LYS A 64 -18.60 0.26 4.41
C LYS A 64 -18.44 -1.12 5.04
N GLU A 65 -17.86 -1.13 6.24
CA GLU A 65 -17.68 -2.28 7.10
C GLU A 65 -18.73 -3.39 6.90
N LYS A 66 -18.57 -4.19 5.87
CA LYS A 66 -19.09 -5.57 5.86
C LYS A 66 -18.10 -6.48 6.59
N GLY A 67 -17.27 -5.89 7.42
CA GLY A 67 -16.19 -6.57 8.09
C GLY A 67 -16.51 -7.08 9.48
N SER A 68 -17.76 -7.11 9.92
CA SER A 68 -18.06 -8.01 11.00
C SER A 68 -18.15 -9.40 10.38
N ILE A 69 -17.15 -10.24 10.65
CA ILE A 69 -17.29 -11.68 10.52
C ILE A 69 -18.62 -12.01 11.20
N THR A 70 -19.65 -12.28 10.38
CA THR A 70 -20.99 -12.49 10.92
C THR A 70 -20.96 -13.76 11.76
N GLN A 71 -21.82 -13.86 12.77
CA GLN A 71 -21.94 -15.11 13.54
C GLN A 71 -22.17 -16.33 12.64
N THR A 72 -22.80 -16.11 11.48
CA THR A 72 -23.00 -17.14 10.48
C THR A 72 -21.69 -17.58 9.85
N MET A 73 -20.80 -16.65 9.49
CA MET A 73 -19.47 -16.97 8.95
C MET A 73 -18.63 -17.72 10.00
N MET A 74 -18.65 -17.27 11.24
CA MET A 74 -17.94 -17.96 12.34
C MET A 74 -18.40 -19.41 12.50
N LYS A 75 -19.71 -19.65 12.58
CA LYS A 75 -20.27 -20.99 12.68
C LYS A 75 -19.91 -21.88 11.51
N GLU A 76 -19.89 -21.33 10.28
CA GLU A 76 -19.49 -22.09 9.10
C GLU A 76 -18.00 -22.44 9.11
N LEU A 77 -17.14 -21.54 9.56
CA LEU A 77 -15.70 -21.81 9.71
C LEU A 77 -15.44 -22.88 10.78
N GLU A 78 -16.08 -22.75 11.96
CA GLU A 78 -15.96 -23.73 13.04
C GLU A 78 -16.47 -25.13 12.62
N ARG A 79 -17.51 -25.19 11.79
CA ARG A 79 -18.04 -26.46 11.29
C ARG A 79 -17.12 -27.16 10.29
N GLN A 80 -16.34 -26.40 9.51
CA GLN A 80 -15.55 -26.90 8.39
C GLN A 80 -14.07 -27.05 8.71
N LEU A 81 -13.59 -26.43 9.78
CA LEU A 81 -12.20 -26.48 10.21
C LEU A 81 -12.09 -27.12 11.59
N ASP A 82 -11.11 -27.98 11.76
CA ASP A 82 -10.67 -28.45 13.07
C ASP A 82 -9.73 -27.41 13.68
N ILE A 83 -10.34 -26.40 14.33
CA ILE A 83 -9.60 -25.28 14.92
C ILE A 83 -8.75 -25.76 16.11
N GLU A 84 -9.22 -26.73 16.88
CA GLU A 84 -8.48 -27.24 18.03
C GLU A 84 -7.21 -27.95 17.58
N LEU A 85 -7.33 -28.85 16.62
CA LEU A 85 -6.17 -29.54 16.02
C LEU A 85 -5.20 -28.54 15.37
N LEU A 86 -5.72 -27.54 14.63
CA LEU A 86 -4.89 -26.49 14.03
C LEU A 86 -4.05 -25.75 15.06
N LEU A 87 -4.68 -25.32 16.17
CA LEU A 87 -4.00 -24.60 17.25
C LEU A 87 -3.00 -25.50 17.98
N GLU A 88 -3.34 -26.77 18.21
CA GLU A 88 -2.43 -27.74 18.83
C GLU A 88 -1.18 -27.95 18.00
N MET A 89 -1.35 -28.25 16.70
CA MET A 89 -0.25 -28.57 15.79
C MET A 89 0.62 -27.36 15.42
N THR A 90 0.06 -26.15 15.49
CA THR A 90 0.81 -24.92 15.17
C THR A 90 1.34 -24.18 16.41
N ARG A 91 1.06 -24.67 17.61
CA ARG A 91 1.57 -24.06 18.84
C ARG A 91 3.10 -24.09 18.85
N ARG A 92 3.71 -22.94 19.00
CA ARG A 92 5.15 -22.79 19.18
C ARG A 92 5.42 -21.96 20.42
N SER A 93 6.43 -22.35 21.21
CA SER A 93 7.00 -21.43 22.19
C SER A 93 7.95 -20.50 21.42
N VAL A 94 7.59 -19.24 21.35
CA VAL A 94 8.44 -18.21 20.75
C VAL A 94 9.04 -17.42 21.90
N ASP A 95 10.37 -17.38 21.99
CA ASP A 95 11.03 -16.35 22.78
C ASP A 95 10.69 -15.02 22.13
N VAL A 96 9.65 -14.36 22.66
CA VAL A 96 9.32 -13.01 22.24
C VAL A 96 10.45 -12.13 22.76
N PRO A 97 11.31 -11.58 21.89
CA PRO A 97 12.31 -10.62 22.36
C PRO A 97 11.54 -9.51 23.09
N ASP A 98 12.11 -9.05 24.17
CA ASP A 98 11.58 -7.88 24.89
C ASP A 98 11.11 -6.85 23.86
N LYS A 99 9.85 -6.39 24.02
CA LYS A 99 9.29 -5.41 23.08
C LYS A 99 10.35 -4.37 22.83
N PRO A 100 10.79 -4.15 21.57
CA PRO A 100 11.76 -3.11 21.30
C PRO A 100 11.25 -1.86 22.01
N GLU A 101 12.10 -1.25 22.84
CA GLU A 101 11.72 -0.04 23.57
C GLU A 101 10.95 0.84 22.60
N ARG A 102 9.69 1.15 22.92
CA ARG A 102 8.90 2.07 22.09
C ARG A 102 9.80 3.25 21.86
N ARG A 103 10.24 3.43 20.59
CA ARG A 103 11.15 4.52 20.22
C ARG A 103 10.63 5.76 20.92
N LYS A 104 11.48 6.36 21.76
CA LYS A 104 11.11 7.52 22.58
C LYS A 104 10.37 8.49 21.65
N ARG A 105 9.14 8.88 22.02
CA ARG A 105 8.38 9.89 21.27
C ARG A 105 9.30 11.09 21.09
N VAL A 106 9.74 11.31 19.85
CA VAL A 106 10.37 12.56 19.48
C VAL A 106 9.20 13.54 19.39
N LEU A 107 8.99 14.31 20.46
CA LEU A 107 7.96 15.36 20.49
C LEU A 107 8.47 16.53 19.64
N ALA A 108 8.35 16.40 18.33
CA ALA A 108 8.78 17.43 17.39
C ALA A 108 7.73 18.54 17.18
N ASN A 109 6.53 18.40 17.73
CA ASN A 109 5.39 19.31 17.57
C ASN A 109 5.06 19.65 16.10
N MET A 110 5.32 18.73 15.19
CA MET A 110 5.09 18.94 13.77
C MET A 110 3.60 18.93 13.44
N ASN A 111 3.20 19.76 12.47
CA ASN A 111 1.87 19.78 11.89
C ASN A 111 1.87 18.96 10.61
N ILE A 112 1.32 17.74 10.67
CA ILE A 112 1.39 16.72 9.61
C ILE A 112 0.03 16.59 8.97
N TRP A 113 -0.04 16.78 7.65
CA TRP A 113 -1.26 16.62 6.89
C TRP A 113 -1.19 15.37 6.02
N ILE A 114 -2.24 14.54 6.08
CA ILE A 114 -2.30 13.26 5.38
C ILE A 114 -3.58 13.22 4.54
N ALA A 115 -3.42 13.06 3.23
CA ALA A 115 -4.55 12.78 2.35
C ALA A 115 -5.17 11.43 2.72
N ARG A 116 -6.49 11.39 2.93
CA ARG A 116 -7.18 10.17 3.31
C ARG A 116 -8.63 10.18 2.88
N ASN A 117 -8.99 9.20 2.06
CA ASN A 117 -10.38 8.82 1.82
C ASN A 117 -10.48 7.30 1.61
N LYS A 118 -11.67 6.81 1.33
CA LYS A 118 -11.90 5.36 1.23
C LYS A 118 -11.36 4.71 -0.05
N GLU A 119 -11.06 5.48 -1.08
CA GLU A 119 -10.72 4.98 -2.41
C GLU A 119 -9.35 5.48 -2.89
N SER A 120 -9.22 6.79 -3.05
CA SER A 120 -8.08 7.39 -3.74
C SER A 120 -6.81 7.42 -2.90
N PHE A 121 -6.95 7.49 -1.55
CA PHE A 121 -5.87 7.63 -0.58
C PHE A 121 -6.13 6.74 0.64
N SER A 122 -6.29 5.45 0.39
CA SER A 122 -6.73 4.47 1.40
C SER A 122 -5.59 3.59 1.93
N PHE A 123 -4.43 3.58 1.28
CA PHE A 123 -3.37 2.64 1.56
C PHE A 123 -2.26 3.28 2.41
N ILE A 124 -2.33 3.08 3.73
CA ILE A 124 -1.33 3.50 4.71
C ILE A 124 -1.08 2.36 5.68
N TYR A 125 0.19 2.04 5.97
CA TYR A 125 0.53 1.12 7.04
C TYR A 125 0.22 1.71 8.42
N ALA A 126 -0.35 0.90 9.31
CA ALA A 126 -0.64 1.31 10.69
C ALA A 126 0.64 1.78 11.42
N GLU A 127 1.76 1.09 11.21
CA GLU A 127 3.06 1.46 11.78
C GLU A 127 3.51 2.86 11.32
N HIS A 128 3.26 3.23 10.07
CA HIS A 128 3.57 4.56 9.56
C HIS A 128 2.75 5.64 10.25
N LEU A 129 1.46 5.37 10.51
CA LEU A 129 0.61 6.29 11.26
C LEU A 129 1.07 6.45 12.71
N GLU A 130 1.47 5.36 13.36
CA GLU A 130 2.05 5.42 14.72
C GLU A 130 3.31 6.29 14.75
N TRP A 131 4.15 6.16 13.72
CA TRP A 131 5.36 6.94 13.57
C TRP A 131 5.06 8.43 13.41
N LEU A 132 4.17 8.79 12.48
CA LEU A 132 3.77 10.17 12.22
C LEU A 132 3.10 10.80 13.45
N ASN A 133 2.21 10.07 14.14
CA ASN A 133 1.63 10.51 15.41
C ASN A 133 2.68 10.71 16.53
N GLY A 134 3.81 10.03 16.43
CA GLY A 134 4.96 10.25 17.33
C GLY A 134 5.72 11.55 17.06
N LEU A 135 5.66 12.07 15.82
CA LEU A 135 6.32 13.32 15.43
C LEU A 135 5.50 14.56 15.74
N GLY A 136 4.17 14.47 15.81
CA GLY A 136 3.36 15.64 16.05
C GLY A 136 1.86 15.44 15.89
N LYS A 137 1.16 16.52 15.56
CA LYS A 137 -0.28 16.52 15.28
C LYS A 137 -0.54 16.02 13.86
N VAL A 138 -1.30 14.94 13.73
CA VAL A 138 -1.77 14.43 12.44
C VAL A 138 -3.16 14.96 12.13
N THR A 139 -3.33 15.58 10.98
CA THR A 139 -4.60 16.03 10.42
C THR A 139 -4.88 15.27 9.13
N TYR A 140 -6.04 14.63 9.03
CA TYR A 140 -6.49 13.99 7.79
C TYR A 140 -7.37 14.94 6.99
N PHE A 141 -7.23 14.92 5.68
CA PHE A 141 -8.09 15.66 4.76
C PHE A 141 -8.47 14.80 3.55
N ASP A 142 -9.62 15.09 2.95
CA ASP A 142 -10.06 14.42 1.72
C ASP A 142 -9.71 15.31 0.52
N PRO A 143 -8.85 14.84 -0.42
CA PRO A 143 -8.55 15.60 -1.64
C PRO A 143 -9.73 15.78 -2.62
N GLU A 144 -10.87 15.15 -2.39
CA GLU A 144 -12.10 15.40 -3.14
C GLU A 144 -12.92 16.57 -2.54
N ASP A 145 -12.60 17.00 -1.33
CA ASP A 145 -13.25 18.16 -0.68
C ASP A 145 -12.61 19.47 -1.13
N ASN A 146 -13.30 20.15 -2.08
CA ASN A 146 -12.82 21.41 -2.65
C ASN A 146 -12.80 22.59 -1.66
N SER A 147 -13.30 22.42 -0.43
CA SER A 147 -13.23 23.43 0.63
C SER A 147 -11.90 23.40 1.39
N VAL A 148 -11.12 22.34 1.25
CA VAL A 148 -9.85 22.16 1.94
C VAL A 148 -8.78 23.07 1.35
N VAL A 149 -8.10 23.79 2.24
CA VAL A 149 -6.90 24.59 1.95
C VAL A 149 -5.85 24.22 3.00
N LEU A 150 -4.65 23.87 2.57
CA LEU A 150 -3.54 23.57 3.47
C LEU A 150 -3.12 24.88 4.19
N PRO A 151 -3.05 24.88 5.53
CA PRO A 151 -2.55 26.06 6.26
C PRO A 151 -1.04 26.27 6.04
N ASP A 152 -0.57 27.48 6.32
CA ASP A 152 0.83 27.84 6.08
C ASP A 152 1.83 27.15 7.03
N ASP A 153 1.34 26.65 8.18
CA ASP A 153 2.12 25.99 9.22
C ASP A 153 2.21 24.46 9.07
N VAL A 154 1.89 23.94 7.89
CA VAL A 154 2.10 22.52 7.59
C VAL A 154 3.59 22.24 7.48
N ASP A 155 4.08 21.31 8.29
CA ASP A 155 5.48 20.85 8.26
C ASP A 155 5.67 19.69 7.27
N ILE A 156 4.71 18.76 7.20
CA ILE A 156 4.78 17.56 6.36
C ILE A 156 3.43 17.34 5.68
N LEU A 157 3.47 17.11 4.38
CA LEU A 157 2.36 16.60 3.58
C LEU A 157 2.64 15.16 3.16
N TYR A 158 1.71 14.24 3.46
CA TYR A 158 1.77 12.86 3.00
C TYR A 158 0.57 12.53 2.12
N LEU A 159 0.87 12.13 0.89
CA LEU A 159 -0.09 11.67 -0.10
C LEU A 159 0.13 10.16 -0.31
N PRO A 160 -0.60 9.31 0.41
CA PRO A 160 -0.39 7.86 0.35
C PRO A 160 -0.96 7.23 -0.91
N GLY A 161 -0.79 5.93 -1.04
CA GLY A 161 -1.38 5.15 -2.11
C GLY A 161 -2.89 4.97 -2.03
N GLY A 162 -3.43 4.44 -3.08
CA GLY A 162 -4.84 4.15 -3.29
C GLY A 162 -5.17 4.10 -4.77
N TYR A 163 -6.44 4.34 -5.12
CA TYR A 163 -6.96 4.20 -6.48
C TYR A 163 -7.55 5.53 -6.99
N PRO A 164 -6.72 6.56 -7.25
CA PRO A 164 -7.20 7.86 -7.72
C PRO A 164 -7.90 7.78 -9.09
N GLU A 165 -7.57 6.77 -9.91
CA GLU A 165 -8.21 6.53 -11.19
C GLU A 165 -9.71 6.25 -11.08
N ASN A 166 -10.17 5.67 -9.97
CA ASN A 166 -11.59 5.43 -9.73
C ASN A 166 -12.36 6.72 -9.42
N ARG A 167 -11.67 7.76 -9.00
CA ARG A 167 -12.22 9.04 -8.57
C ARG A 167 -11.63 10.24 -9.33
N ALA A 168 -10.99 9.97 -10.47
CA ALA A 168 -10.26 10.98 -11.25
C ALA A 168 -11.11 12.20 -11.59
N ARG A 169 -12.40 12.00 -11.91
CA ARG A 169 -13.33 13.10 -12.17
C ARG A 169 -13.55 14.00 -10.95
N GLN A 170 -13.76 13.40 -9.79
CA GLN A 170 -13.99 14.13 -8.54
C GLN A 170 -12.73 14.87 -8.09
N LEU A 171 -11.59 14.19 -8.14
CA LEU A 171 -10.30 14.79 -7.83
C LEU A 171 -9.98 15.95 -8.76
N SER A 172 -10.18 15.78 -10.08
CA SER A 172 -9.97 16.85 -11.07
C SER A 172 -10.89 18.06 -10.87
N ALA A 173 -12.08 17.88 -10.31
CA ALA A 173 -13.02 18.95 -10.02
C ALA A 173 -12.66 19.72 -8.72
N ALA A 174 -11.88 19.14 -7.84
CA ALA A 174 -11.48 19.72 -6.55
C ALA A 174 -10.25 20.66 -6.71
N THR A 175 -10.40 21.70 -7.51
CA THR A 175 -9.29 22.57 -7.95
C THR A 175 -8.65 23.37 -6.83
N ASN A 176 -9.42 23.79 -5.80
CA ASN A 176 -8.86 24.58 -4.70
C ASN A 176 -7.87 23.76 -3.87
N VAL A 177 -8.22 22.54 -3.50
CA VAL A 177 -7.32 21.65 -2.74
C VAL A 177 -6.10 21.25 -3.58
N MET A 178 -6.27 20.99 -4.89
CA MET A 178 -5.15 20.74 -5.80
C MET A 178 -4.18 21.92 -5.85
N ASN A 179 -4.69 23.13 -6.03
CA ASN A 179 -3.88 24.35 -6.07
C ASN A 179 -3.17 24.58 -4.73
N SER A 180 -3.87 24.40 -3.61
CA SER A 180 -3.28 24.53 -2.28
C SER A 180 -2.13 23.55 -2.05
N ILE A 181 -2.26 22.30 -2.48
CA ILE A 181 -1.18 21.29 -2.43
C ILE A 181 -0.04 21.70 -3.34
N LYS A 182 -0.33 22.12 -4.57
CA LYS A 182 0.68 22.61 -5.49
C LYS A 182 1.46 23.77 -4.91
N ASP A 183 0.78 24.79 -4.39
CA ASP A 183 1.40 25.97 -3.79
C ASP A 183 2.28 25.60 -2.58
N TYR A 184 1.83 24.63 -1.76
CA TYR A 184 2.63 24.12 -0.64
C TYR A 184 3.94 23.48 -1.13
N ILE A 185 3.87 22.64 -2.16
CA ILE A 185 5.06 21.99 -2.74
C ILE A 185 5.97 23.03 -3.43
N GLU A 186 5.38 23.98 -4.15
CA GLU A 186 6.14 25.05 -4.83
C GLU A 186 6.89 25.98 -3.86
N ARG A 187 6.38 26.16 -2.64
CA ARG A 187 7.08 26.86 -1.56
C ARG A 187 8.16 26.01 -0.87
N GLY A 188 8.36 24.76 -1.31
CA GLY A 188 9.36 23.83 -0.74
C GLY A 188 8.87 23.03 0.45
N GLY A 189 7.56 22.84 0.59
CA GLY A 189 6.96 22.02 1.64
C GLY A 189 7.40 20.55 1.53
N TYR A 190 7.73 19.93 2.66
CA TYR A 190 8.14 18.52 2.71
C TYR A 190 6.99 17.60 2.35
N THR A 191 7.13 16.89 1.24
CA THR A 191 6.05 16.07 0.69
C THR A 191 6.55 14.67 0.33
N LEU A 192 5.85 13.65 0.81
CA LEU A 192 5.98 12.27 0.29
C LEU A 192 4.70 11.91 -0.45
N ALA A 193 4.83 11.41 -1.68
CA ALA A 193 3.73 10.94 -2.50
C ALA A 193 4.00 9.52 -3.03
N GLU A 194 3.19 8.55 -2.63
CA GLU A 194 3.36 7.14 -2.97
C GLU A 194 2.24 6.66 -3.88
N CYS A 195 2.56 5.92 -4.94
CA CYS A 195 1.61 5.26 -5.84
C CYS A 195 0.48 6.20 -6.28
N GLY A 196 -0.74 6.03 -5.76
CA GLY A 196 -1.88 6.91 -6.04
C GLY A 196 -1.63 8.37 -5.70
N GLY A 197 -0.89 8.64 -4.62
CA GLY A 197 -0.47 10.00 -4.26
C GLY A 197 0.45 10.63 -5.30
N MET A 198 1.39 9.86 -5.87
CA MET A 198 2.21 10.33 -7.00
C MET A 198 1.34 10.60 -8.23
N MET A 199 0.41 9.70 -8.56
CA MET A 199 -0.51 9.87 -9.70
C MET A 199 -1.34 11.15 -9.59
N TYR A 200 -1.76 11.52 -8.38
CA TYR A 200 -2.50 12.76 -8.12
C TYR A 200 -1.66 14.03 -8.34
N LEU A 201 -0.34 13.95 -8.20
CA LEU A 201 0.57 15.09 -8.44
C LEU A 201 0.98 15.27 -9.90
N THR A 202 0.61 14.33 -10.79
CA THR A 202 0.95 14.42 -12.23
C THR A 202 0.15 15.50 -12.94
N SER A 203 0.48 15.78 -14.18
CA SER A 203 -0.27 16.74 -15.01
C SER A 203 -1.61 16.17 -15.46
N VAL A 204 -1.62 14.90 -15.89
CA VAL A 204 -2.81 14.22 -16.43
C VAL A 204 -2.86 12.78 -15.93
N LEU A 205 -4.04 12.36 -15.50
CA LEU A 205 -4.40 10.98 -15.24
C LEU A 205 -5.42 10.51 -16.29
N MET A 206 -5.05 9.51 -17.06
CA MET A 206 -5.92 8.87 -18.05
C MET A 206 -6.59 7.65 -17.44
N THR A 207 -7.90 7.50 -17.67
CA THR A 207 -8.71 6.40 -17.15
C THR A 207 -9.65 5.86 -18.21
N GLY A 208 -10.40 4.82 -17.88
CA GLY A 208 -11.46 4.25 -18.70
C GLY A 208 -11.21 2.82 -19.13
N THR A 209 -12.26 2.17 -19.63
CA THR A 209 -12.20 0.78 -20.14
C THR A 209 -12.21 0.74 -21.66
N ASP A 210 -13.23 1.37 -22.26
CA ASP A 210 -13.46 1.36 -23.72
C ASP A 210 -13.08 2.70 -24.35
N THR A 211 -13.30 3.79 -23.62
CA THR A 211 -12.95 5.14 -24.05
C THR A 211 -11.94 5.72 -23.07
N ARG A 212 -10.85 6.24 -23.60
CA ARG A 212 -9.84 6.95 -22.82
C ARG A 212 -10.37 8.33 -22.42
N MET A 213 -10.37 8.60 -21.12
CA MET A 213 -10.71 9.89 -20.55
C MET A 213 -9.51 10.49 -19.85
N GLU A 214 -9.29 11.77 -20.02
CA GLU A 214 -8.18 12.52 -19.47
C GLU A 214 -8.68 13.47 -18.38
N TYR A 215 -8.00 13.48 -17.24
CA TYR A 215 -8.29 14.35 -16.12
C TYR A 215 -7.05 15.10 -15.70
N ASN A 216 -7.15 16.42 -15.60
CA ASN A 216 -6.08 17.22 -15.05
C ASN A 216 -5.96 16.93 -13.56
N MET A 217 -4.73 16.69 -13.12
CA MET A 217 -4.38 16.52 -11.72
C MET A 217 -3.63 17.75 -11.20
N ALA A 218 -2.98 17.67 -10.05
CA ALA A 218 -2.35 18.85 -9.42
C ALA A 218 -1.23 19.50 -10.27
N GLY A 219 -0.68 18.79 -11.25
CA GLY A 219 0.27 19.32 -12.21
C GLY A 219 1.58 19.85 -11.57
N VAL A 220 2.02 19.21 -10.49
CA VAL A 220 3.32 19.44 -9.87
C VAL A 220 4.43 18.74 -10.66
N LEU A 221 4.15 17.51 -11.07
CA LEU A 221 5.02 16.70 -11.89
C LEU A 221 4.56 16.79 -13.36
N PRO A 222 5.42 17.20 -14.30
CA PRO A 222 5.12 17.24 -15.73
C PRO A 222 5.13 15.82 -16.33
N VAL A 223 4.23 14.98 -15.82
CA VAL A 223 4.11 13.55 -16.13
C VAL A 223 2.66 13.25 -16.47
N LYS A 224 2.45 12.39 -17.47
CA LYS A 224 1.14 11.80 -17.76
C LYS A 224 1.13 10.33 -17.37
N VAL A 225 0.12 9.94 -16.63
CA VAL A 225 -0.09 8.56 -16.18
C VAL A 225 -1.35 8.00 -16.81
N SER A 226 -1.28 6.76 -17.27
CA SER A 226 -2.43 6.04 -17.78
C SER A 226 -2.81 4.87 -16.88
N ALA A 227 -4.04 4.87 -16.42
CA ALA A 227 -4.81 3.76 -15.87
C ALA A 227 -5.93 3.33 -16.83
N PHE A 228 -5.83 3.69 -18.12
CA PHE A 228 -6.73 3.18 -19.16
C PHE A 228 -6.48 1.70 -19.39
N LYS A 229 -7.54 0.90 -19.49
CA LYS A 229 -7.45 -0.57 -19.57
C LYS A 229 -6.49 -1.07 -20.64
N GLY A 230 -6.42 -0.38 -21.79
CA GLY A 230 -5.53 -0.76 -22.90
C GLY A 230 -4.04 -0.57 -22.60
N ASP A 231 -3.71 0.33 -21.70
CA ASP A 231 -2.31 0.66 -21.33
C ASP A 231 -1.84 -0.08 -20.08
N MET A 232 -2.76 -0.69 -19.33
CA MET A 232 -2.46 -1.33 -18.05
C MET A 232 -1.43 -2.44 -18.18
N ARG A 233 -0.45 -2.44 -17.28
CA ARG A 233 0.55 -3.49 -17.10
C ARG A 233 0.78 -3.69 -15.61
N LEU A 234 0.72 -4.93 -15.15
CA LEU A 234 0.96 -5.25 -13.75
C LEU A 234 2.42 -5.01 -13.39
N SER A 235 2.65 -4.12 -12.43
CA SER A 235 3.91 -3.99 -11.70
C SER A 235 3.69 -4.45 -10.27
N LEU A 236 4.34 -5.54 -9.91
CA LEU A 236 4.19 -6.19 -8.61
C LEU A 236 5.54 -6.66 -8.08
N GLY A 237 5.79 -6.41 -6.81
CA GLY A 237 6.90 -7.01 -6.06
C GLY A 237 7.67 -6.02 -5.22
N TYR A 238 8.63 -6.57 -4.49
CA TYR A 238 9.52 -5.76 -3.66
C TYR A 238 10.45 -4.90 -4.52
N ARG A 239 10.74 -3.71 -4.00
CA ARG A 239 11.61 -2.71 -4.60
C ARG A 239 12.63 -2.23 -3.59
N SER A 240 13.79 -1.85 -4.09
CA SER A 240 14.77 -1.11 -3.31
C SER A 240 15.50 -0.11 -4.19
N PHE A 241 15.90 0.99 -3.61
CA PHE A 241 16.75 1.99 -4.25
C PHE A 241 17.61 2.68 -3.20
N GLU A 242 18.62 3.39 -3.66
CA GLU A 242 19.46 4.21 -2.79
C GLU A 242 19.10 5.69 -3.01
N LEU A 243 18.80 6.40 -1.95
CA LEU A 243 18.58 7.83 -1.96
C LEU A 243 19.42 8.46 -0.83
N ARG A 244 20.28 9.40 -1.17
CA ARG A 244 21.15 10.10 -0.20
C ARG A 244 21.99 9.15 0.67
N GLY A 245 22.55 8.10 0.07
CA GLY A 245 23.34 7.10 0.77
C GLY A 245 22.57 6.16 1.67
N MET A 246 21.24 6.21 1.64
CA MET A 246 20.37 5.31 2.38
C MET A 246 19.71 4.30 1.46
N LYS A 247 19.77 3.04 1.82
CA LYS A 247 19.00 1.99 1.16
C LYS A 247 17.55 2.05 1.64
N ILE A 248 16.65 2.36 0.73
CA ILE A 248 15.21 2.41 0.94
C ILE A 248 14.59 1.16 0.35
N ARG A 249 13.64 0.56 1.06
CA ARG A 249 12.89 -0.60 0.64
C ARG A 249 11.41 -0.27 0.57
N GLY A 250 10.69 -1.03 -0.23
CA GLY A 250 9.24 -0.91 -0.37
C GLY A 250 8.70 -1.99 -1.28
N HIS A 251 7.49 -1.77 -1.75
CA HIS A 251 6.88 -2.65 -2.75
C HIS A 251 6.07 -1.82 -3.74
N GLU A 252 5.78 -2.39 -4.87
CA GLU A 252 4.84 -1.88 -5.86
C GLU A 252 3.70 -2.86 -6.07
N PHE A 253 2.51 -2.33 -6.29
CA PHE A 253 1.37 -3.08 -6.74
C PHE A 253 0.40 -2.16 -7.47
N HIS A 254 0.59 -1.99 -8.77
CA HIS A 254 -0.24 -1.13 -9.61
C HIS A 254 -0.33 -1.66 -11.05
N TYR A 255 -1.31 -1.19 -11.79
CA TYR A 255 -1.48 -1.46 -13.22
C TYR A 255 -1.23 -0.23 -14.08
N SER A 256 -1.34 0.96 -13.54
CA SER A 256 -1.11 2.22 -14.24
C SER A 256 0.34 2.35 -14.70
N GLN A 257 0.55 3.13 -15.76
CA GLN A 257 1.87 3.35 -16.36
C GLN A 257 2.15 4.84 -16.55
N VAL A 258 3.39 5.25 -16.35
CA VAL A 258 3.88 6.52 -16.88
C VAL A 258 3.99 6.36 -18.39
N ILE A 259 3.29 7.22 -19.14
CA ILE A 259 3.25 7.17 -20.59
C ILE A 259 3.97 8.36 -21.24
N GLU A 260 4.12 9.46 -20.53
CA GLU A 260 4.83 10.65 -20.95
C GLU A 260 5.46 11.32 -19.73
N SER A 261 6.69 11.74 -19.83
CA SER A 261 7.40 12.52 -18.83
C SER A 261 8.22 13.58 -19.53
N ASP A 262 8.33 14.76 -18.94
CA ASP A 262 9.24 15.79 -19.42
C ASP A 262 10.67 15.25 -19.37
N GLU A 263 11.46 15.56 -20.43
CA GLU A 263 12.84 15.08 -20.56
C GLU A 263 13.77 15.63 -19.45
N GLU A 264 13.43 16.79 -18.89
CA GLU A 264 14.19 17.40 -17.79
C GLU A 264 13.89 16.71 -16.43
N LEU A 265 12.77 16.00 -16.31
CA LEU A 265 12.39 15.30 -15.10
C LEU A 265 12.99 13.89 -15.06
N THR A 266 14.20 13.79 -14.56
CA THR A 266 14.91 12.52 -14.41
C THR A 266 14.59 11.81 -13.09
N SER A 267 14.75 10.48 -13.06
CA SER A 267 14.64 9.73 -11.81
C SER A 267 15.83 10.03 -10.90
N ALA A 268 15.56 10.36 -9.64
CA ALA A 268 16.59 10.63 -8.64
C ALA A 268 17.34 9.36 -8.18
N ALA A 269 16.81 8.17 -8.47
CA ALA A 269 17.43 6.90 -8.09
C ALA A 269 17.07 5.79 -9.09
N GLN A 270 17.97 4.83 -9.24
CA GLN A 270 17.68 3.56 -9.92
C GLN A 270 16.98 2.62 -8.96
N VAL A 271 15.81 2.14 -9.34
CA VAL A 271 15.04 1.16 -8.57
C VAL A 271 15.38 -0.26 -9.00
N TYR A 272 15.46 -1.16 -8.03
CA TYR A 272 15.79 -2.58 -8.23
C TYR A 272 14.67 -3.48 -7.69
N ASN A 273 14.44 -4.61 -8.36
CA ASN A 273 13.54 -5.66 -7.88
C ASN A 273 14.20 -6.54 -6.80
N ALA A 274 13.46 -7.52 -6.27
CA ALA A 274 13.96 -8.45 -5.24
C ALA A 274 15.17 -9.28 -5.67
N LYS A 275 15.41 -9.42 -7.00
CA LYS A 275 16.58 -10.13 -7.56
C LYS A 275 17.78 -9.22 -7.80
N GLY A 276 17.68 -7.93 -7.42
CA GLY A 276 18.72 -6.94 -7.68
C GLY A 276 18.82 -6.47 -9.15
N GLN A 277 17.79 -6.74 -9.96
CA GLN A 277 17.74 -6.28 -11.34
C GLN A 277 17.09 -4.89 -11.42
N PRO A 278 17.58 -3.97 -12.26
CA PRO A 278 16.99 -2.66 -12.41
C PRO A 278 15.57 -2.74 -13.02
N VAL A 279 14.70 -1.85 -12.59
CA VAL A 279 13.35 -1.68 -13.11
C VAL A 279 13.09 -0.21 -13.45
N ASN A 280 12.17 0.03 -14.39
CA ASN A 280 11.88 1.38 -14.90
C ASN A 280 10.86 2.13 -14.03
N THR A 281 10.89 1.95 -12.71
CA THR A 281 10.07 2.74 -11.80
C THR A 281 10.79 4.02 -11.46
N PRO A 282 10.24 5.20 -11.78
CA PRO A 282 10.89 6.45 -11.44
C PRO A 282 10.73 6.79 -9.95
N VAL A 283 11.75 7.42 -9.39
CA VAL A 283 11.70 8.13 -8.12
C VAL A 283 11.89 9.61 -8.44
N TYR A 284 10.81 10.37 -8.43
CA TYR A 284 10.84 11.79 -8.69
C TYR A 284 11.28 12.56 -7.44
N HIS A 285 12.18 13.49 -7.62
CA HIS A 285 12.60 14.43 -6.60
C HIS A 285 12.47 15.85 -7.15
N TYR A 286 11.56 16.63 -6.58
CA TYR A 286 11.32 18.00 -6.97
C TYR A 286 11.24 18.90 -5.74
N LYS A 287 12.17 19.83 -5.56
CA LYS A 287 12.31 20.60 -4.29
C LYS A 287 12.37 19.64 -3.10
N ASN A 288 11.41 19.70 -2.17
CA ASN A 288 11.28 18.79 -1.05
C ASN A 288 10.16 17.73 -1.25
N LEU A 289 9.77 17.48 -2.48
CA LEU A 289 8.88 16.39 -2.86
C LEU A 289 9.68 15.15 -3.22
N ILE A 290 9.30 14.01 -2.66
CA ILE A 290 9.68 12.68 -3.12
C ILE A 290 8.42 11.97 -3.58
N ALA A 291 8.39 11.48 -4.81
CA ALA A 291 7.24 10.82 -5.39
C ALA A 291 7.66 9.57 -6.18
N SER A 292 6.99 8.46 -5.98
CA SER A 292 7.24 7.21 -6.70
C SER A 292 6.00 6.32 -6.68
N TYR A 293 5.96 5.31 -7.55
CA TYR A 293 4.99 4.20 -7.42
C TYR A 293 5.27 3.30 -6.21
N THR A 294 6.52 3.32 -5.70
CA THR A 294 6.91 2.45 -4.60
C THR A 294 6.26 2.92 -3.28
N HIS A 295 5.56 2.02 -2.61
CA HIS A 295 5.14 2.19 -1.23
C HIS A 295 6.35 1.91 -0.34
N LEU A 296 6.88 2.95 0.30
CA LEU A 296 8.12 2.88 1.06
C LEU A 296 7.88 2.25 2.44
N TYR A 297 8.85 1.50 2.93
CA TYR A 297 8.86 1.02 4.30
C TYR A 297 9.82 1.86 5.15
N TRP A 298 9.29 2.60 6.10
CA TRP A 298 10.05 3.57 6.90
C TRP A 298 10.61 2.98 8.21
N GLY A 299 10.22 1.75 8.56
CA GLY A 299 10.60 1.12 9.81
C GLY A 299 12.11 1.05 10.05
N GLU A 300 12.90 0.91 8.98
CA GLU A 300 14.36 0.84 9.05
C GLU A 300 15.05 2.20 8.92
N THR A 301 14.53 3.09 8.09
CA THR A 301 15.25 4.32 7.70
C THR A 301 14.77 5.56 8.43
N GLY A 302 13.53 5.56 8.93
CA GLY A 302 12.89 6.75 9.47
C GLY A 302 12.44 7.74 8.39
N PHE A 303 11.21 8.22 8.50
CA PHE A 303 10.58 9.10 7.50
C PHE A 303 11.36 10.38 7.22
N MET A 304 11.80 11.05 8.28
CA MET A 304 12.46 12.37 8.14
C MET A 304 13.81 12.31 7.41
N ARG A 305 14.47 11.15 7.40
CA ARG A 305 15.72 10.97 6.69
C ARG A 305 15.56 10.95 5.16
N LEU A 306 14.33 10.83 4.67
CA LEU A 306 14.04 10.95 3.23
C LEU A 306 14.29 12.38 2.72
N PHE A 307 14.19 13.38 3.61
CA PHE A 307 14.32 14.79 3.27
C PHE A 307 15.68 15.35 3.67
N GLU A 308 16.05 16.51 3.09
CA GLU A 308 17.25 17.20 3.52
C GLU A 308 17.08 17.78 4.92
N PRO A 309 18.15 17.74 5.73
CA PRO A 309 18.09 18.41 7.04
C PRO A 309 17.87 19.90 6.81
N VAL A 310 16.88 20.47 7.52
CA VAL A 310 16.72 21.92 7.55
C VAL A 310 17.84 22.48 8.42
N PRO A 311 18.70 23.38 7.92
CA PRO A 311 19.73 24.02 8.72
C PRO A 311 19.11 24.66 9.97
N GLY A 312 19.55 24.23 11.15
CA GLY A 312 19.10 24.75 12.44
C GLY A 312 17.93 23.98 13.10
N ASN A 313 17.41 22.91 12.49
CA ASN A 313 16.45 22.03 13.16
C ASN A 313 17.12 20.71 13.59
N PRO A 314 17.46 20.56 14.89
CA PRO A 314 18.17 19.37 15.41
C PRO A 314 17.31 18.09 15.49
N PHE A 315 16.00 18.17 15.20
CA PHE A 315 15.05 17.07 15.34
C PHE A 315 14.85 16.24 14.07
N LEU A 316 15.61 16.52 13.00
CA LEU A 316 15.54 15.82 11.71
C LEU A 316 16.58 14.69 11.56
N PHE A 317 17.16 14.21 12.65
CA PHE A 317 18.15 13.11 12.67
C PHE A 317 17.61 11.85 13.35
#